data_c595c00bcfc33b1dbb9bc5d6930bc5cd
#
_entry.id   c595c00bcfc33b1dbb9bc5d6930bc5cd
#
_cell.length_a   1.000
_cell.length_b   1.000
_cell.length_c   1.000
_cell.angle_alpha   90.00
_cell.angle_beta   90.00
_cell.angle_gamma   90.00
#
_symmetry.space_group_name_H-M   'P 1'
#
loop_
_entity.id
_entity.type
_entity.pdbx_description
1 polymer ?
#
loop_
_entity_poly.entity_id
_entity_poly.type
_entity_poly.pdbx_seq_one_letter_code
_entity_poly.pdbx_strand_id
1 'polypeptide(L)'
;MSPGRTEPAIPDAHLAPPLLRRADHALALATRHALATQRGDGSWRAVPDPRITETALCTLALARSPYPGADRAAERGKAWLVAGAAPQRHHPVAHAVETALRSLALDTGEPVDVSHPAFTDRALSARARLLASVALHTARPTRGGAEPAALRARLAAAVAAPERLKRWTQVELWSAHALVELHFGDRAAALRATRLIADQQSPAGDFFANPVSTALAALALQAAAPGTAATRRCTEYLLASQLADGTWRFVSSDVWDTALTLRVFRGAADFDDRGAGRAVAFLVAAQNPDGGWPYRSGVESDNDTTAAALIALAGPRGAPAATLRAGLRHLADQQTPDGLWRTWQSAGDPPVDDVIAHVVTALDRHVDRHRVPVAAARDWLAGRFAQQGRWHAGWYRGLPYATAEVLPAFDAAAHAGGHPAARALAATRNADGGWPVEPGDPSTPVATGLALAALERGGVHDATYGTQGLRHLLRTQRDDGTWPGVPLMYGPRPLLTHFPTQNHALTADGLFAVVRRLRAAGGTP
;
A
#
# COMPACT_ATOMS: atom_id res chain seq x y z
N MET A 1 20.96 -42.84 34.27
CA MET A 1 20.23 -41.85 33.47
C MET A 1 19.72 -40.79 34.43
N SER A 2 20.43 -39.65 34.52
CA SER A 2 20.05 -38.52 35.36
C SER A 2 19.04 -37.65 34.63
N PRO A 3 18.00 -37.12 35.30
CA PRO A 3 17.04 -36.22 34.65
C PRO A 3 17.67 -34.85 34.45
N GLY A 4 17.54 -34.34 33.22
CA GLY A 4 18.02 -33.01 32.80
C GLY A 4 17.39 -31.91 33.64
N ARG A 5 18.24 -31.03 34.16
CA ARG A 5 17.84 -29.78 34.82
C ARG A 5 17.21 -28.86 33.74
N THR A 6 15.93 -28.61 33.88
CA THR A 6 15.28 -27.47 33.24
C THR A 6 15.82 -26.19 33.87
N GLU A 7 16.55 -25.37 33.14
CA GLU A 7 16.88 -24.01 33.56
C GLU A 7 15.59 -23.23 33.87
N PRO A 8 15.53 -22.53 35.01
CA PRO A 8 14.36 -21.74 35.35
C PRO A 8 14.23 -20.56 34.38
N ALA A 9 13.03 -20.35 33.86
CA ALA A 9 12.68 -19.16 33.11
C ALA A 9 13.02 -17.90 33.93
N ILE A 10 13.85 -17.01 33.39
CA ILE A 10 14.20 -15.73 34.02
C ILE A 10 12.94 -14.90 34.15
N PRO A 11 12.52 -14.48 35.36
CA PRO A 11 11.31 -13.67 35.53
C PRO A 11 11.42 -12.32 34.79
N ASP A 12 10.31 -11.84 34.23
CA ASP A 12 10.15 -10.57 33.49
C ASP A 12 10.62 -9.29 34.24
N ALA A 13 10.92 -9.37 35.54
CA ALA A 13 11.19 -8.24 36.42
C ALA A 13 12.55 -7.54 36.23
N HIS A 14 13.44 -8.01 35.35
CA HIS A 14 14.79 -7.46 35.23
C HIS A 14 15.24 -7.17 33.78
N LEU A 15 14.36 -6.61 32.95
CA LEU A 15 14.88 -5.85 31.80
C LEU A 15 15.59 -4.63 32.38
N ALA A 16 16.93 -4.65 32.35
CA ALA A 16 17.77 -3.68 33.06
C ALA A 16 17.32 -2.24 32.71
N PRO A 17 17.24 -1.34 33.72
CA PRO A 17 16.91 0.08 33.50
C PRO A 17 17.63 0.76 32.32
N PRO A 18 18.86 0.34 31.93
CA PRO A 18 19.54 0.83 30.75
C PRO A 18 18.83 0.53 29.42
N LEU A 19 18.18 -0.63 29.26
CA LEU A 19 17.51 -0.98 27.99
C LEU A 19 16.23 -0.17 27.80
N LEU A 20 15.46 0.03 28.88
CA LEU A 20 14.26 0.88 28.83
C LEU A 20 14.60 2.33 28.52
N ARG A 21 15.66 2.90 29.16
CA ARG A 21 16.13 4.26 28.83
C ARG A 21 16.55 4.41 27.36
N ARG A 22 17.21 3.40 26.79
CA ARG A 22 17.57 3.40 25.37
C ARG A 22 16.34 3.33 24.47
N ALA A 23 15.34 2.55 24.86
CA ALA A 23 14.08 2.45 24.13
C ALA A 23 13.28 3.76 24.20
N ASP A 24 13.24 4.42 25.36
CA ASP A 24 12.63 5.74 25.52
C ASP A 24 13.32 6.81 24.66
N HIS A 25 14.65 6.78 24.60
CA HIS A 25 15.41 7.66 23.71
C HIS A 25 15.09 7.39 22.24
N ALA A 26 15.03 6.12 21.84
CA ALA A 26 14.68 5.72 20.49
C ALA A 26 13.27 6.15 20.08
N LEU A 27 12.30 6.03 21.00
CA LEU A 27 10.94 6.56 20.78
C LEU A 27 10.90 8.08 20.64
N ALA A 28 11.68 8.81 21.45
CA ALA A 28 11.78 10.26 21.36
C ALA A 28 12.37 10.70 20.00
N LEU A 29 13.40 9.98 19.51
CA LEU A 29 13.96 10.20 18.17
C LEU A 29 12.93 9.95 17.07
N ALA A 30 12.24 8.82 17.12
CA ALA A 30 11.20 8.46 16.14
C ALA A 30 10.05 9.49 16.14
N THR A 31 9.60 9.93 17.32
CA THR A 31 8.55 10.94 17.47
C THR A 31 8.99 12.30 16.89
N ARG A 32 10.24 12.71 17.14
CA ARG A 32 10.79 13.94 16.55
C ARG A 32 10.83 13.90 15.03
N HIS A 33 11.25 12.77 14.45
CA HIS A 33 11.23 12.57 13.01
C HIS A 33 9.79 12.68 12.45
N ALA A 34 8.82 12.02 13.06
CA ALA A 34 7.43 12.12 12.66
C ALA A 34 6.93 13.57 12.69
N LEU A 35 7.22 14.33 13.76
CA LEU A 35 6.86 15.75 13.86
C LEU A 35 7.57 16.64 12.84
N ALA A 36 8.86 16.39 12.58
CA ALA A 36 9.66 17.16 11.63
C ALA A 36 9.20 16.96 10.16
N THR A 37 8.63 15.80 9.86
CA THR A 37 8.12 15.46 8.51
C THR A 37 6.65 15.78 8.30
N GLN A 38 5.93 16.26 9.34
CA GLN A 38 4.55 16.71 9.21
C GLN A 38 4.48 17.99 8.38
N ARG A 39 3.63 17.99 7.37
CA ARG A 39 3.42 19.13 6.47
C ARG A 39 2.62 20.25 7.15
N GLY A 40 2.63 21.43 6.52
CA GLY A 40 1.90 22.59 7.03
C GLY A 40 0.38 22.38 7.10
N ASP A 41 -0.18 21.54 6.22
CA ASP A 41 -1.58 21.15 6.22
C ASP A 41 -1.94 20.08 7.27
N GLY A 42 -0.97 19.60 8.03
CA GLY A 42 -1.14 18.57 9.05
C GLY A 42 -0.98 17.13 8.56
N SER A 43 -0.81 16.92 7.26
CA SER A 43 -0.64 15.61 6.68
C SER A 43 0.79 15.08 6.76
N TRP A 44 0.93 13.78 6.56
CA TRP A 44 2.18 13.16 6.10
C TRP A 44 1.99 12.70 4.66
N ARG A 45 2.96 13.00 3.83
CA ARG A 45 2.97 12.59 2.43
C ARG A 45 4.38 12.19 2.07
N ALA A 46 4.66 10.90 2.18
CA ALA A 46 5.91 10.37 1.69
C ALA A 46 5.97 10.45 0.16
N VAL A 47 7.15 10.77 -0.34
CA VAL A 47 7.48 10.50 -1.74
C VAL A 47 8.01 9.08 -1.78
N PRO A 48 7.33 8.13 -2.43
CA PRO A 48 7.82 6.75 -2.50
C PRO A 48 9.10 6.66 -3.32
N ASP A 49 9.86 5.60 -3.11
CA ASP A 49 11.06 5.36 -3.91
C ASP A 49 10.74 5.20 -5.40
N PRO A 50 11.68 5.55 -6.31
CA PRO A 50 11.48 5.41 -7.74
C PRO A 50 11.38 3.94 -8.14
N ARG A 51 10.52 3.66 -9.14
CA ARG A 51 10.41 2.35 -9.75
C ARG A 51 10.56 2.44 -11.26
N ILE A 52 10.90 1.31 -11.87
CA ILE A 52 10.98 1.20 -13.33
C ILE A 52 9.61 1.47 -13.97
N THR A 53 8.53 0.95 -13.38
CA THR A 53 7.18 1.00 -13.94
C THR A 53 6.72 2.41 -14.30
N GLU A 54 6.75 3.34 -13.35
CA GLU A 54 6.32 4.73 -13.56
C GLU A 54 7.25 5.44 -14.53
N THR A 55 8.57 5.32 -14.28
CA THR A 55 9.58 6.01 -15.08
C THR A 55 9.57 5.53 -16.53
N ALA A 56 9.48 4.22 -16.76
CA ALA A 56 9.47 3.67 -18.13
C ALA A 56 8.21 4.07 -18.92
N LEU A 57 7.02 3.99 -18.31
CA LEU A 57 5.78 4.37 -19.00
C LEU A 57 5.73 5.87 -19.31
N CYS A 58 6.13 6.73 -18.37
CA CYS A 58 6.19 8.17 -18.59
C CYS A 58 7.24 8.53 -19.66
N THR A 59 8.42 7.90 -19.60
CA THR A 59 9.46 8.04 -20.62
C THR A 59 8.94 7.64 -22.00
N LEU A 60 8.28 6.50 -22.11
CA LEU A 60 7.69 5.99 -23.36
C LEU A 60 6.64 6.94 -23.93
N ALA A 61 5.77 7.48 -23.09
CA ALA A 61 4.73 8.44 -23.49
C ALA A 61 5.33 9.76 -23.97
N LEU A 62 6.34 10.30 -23.27
CA LEU A 62 7.00 11.55 -23.63
C LEU A 62 7.89 11.42 -24.86
N ALA A 63 8.57 10.29 -25.06
CA ALA A 63 9.36 10.04 -26.26
C ALA A 63 8.55 10.02 -27.57
N ARG A 64 7.21 9.88 -27.45
CA ARG A 64 6.27 9.92 -28.59
C ARG A 64 5.49 11.23 -28.70
N SER A 65 5.70 12.14 -27.77
CA SER A 65 4.99 13.41 -27.75
C SER A 65 5.74 14.46 -28.58
N PRO A 66 5.06 15.15 -29.51
CA PRO A 66 5.65 16.29 -30.24
C PRO A 66 5.71 17.57 -29.39
N TYR A 67 5.28 17.52 -28.12
CA TYR A 67 5.19 18.69 -27.26
C TYR A 67 6.58 19.20 -26.85
N PRO A 68 6.80 20.54 -26.83
CA PRO A 68 8.10 21.10 -26.46
C PRO A 68 8.61 20.62 -25.10
N GLY A 69 9.84 20.14 -25.05
CA GLY A 69 10.49 19.64 -23.84
C GLY A 69 10.22 18.18 -23.49
N ALA A 70 9.32 17.51 -24.21
CA ALA A 70 8.99 16.10 -23.97
C ALA A 70 10.19 15.18 -24.27
N ASP A 71 10.94 15.48 -25.33
CA ASP A 71 12.19 14.81 -25.72
C ASP A 71 13.24 14.87 -24.62
N ARG A 72 13.51 16.05 -24.06
CA ARG A 72 14.47 16.22 -22.95
C ARG A 72 14.03 15.47 -21.69
N ALA A 73 12.74 15.48 -21.37
CA ALA A 73 12.23 14.77 -20.22
C ALA A 73 12.34 13.25 -20.43
N ALA A 74 12.05 12.76 -21.64
CA ALA A 74 12.24 11.37 -22.01
C ALA A 74 13.71 10.93 -21.88
N GLU A 75 14.66 11.76 -22.36
CA GLU A 75 16.09 11.44 -22.26
C GLU A 75 16.56 11.37 -20.78
N ARG A 76 16.07 12.24 -19.89
CA ARG A 76 16.38 12.11 -18.44
C ARG A 76 15.82 10.80 -17.86
N GLY A 77 14.60 10.42 -18.24
CA GLY A 77 14.00 9.15 -17.82
C GLY A 77 14.79 7.94 -18.33
N LYS A 78 15.22 7.97 -19.61
CA LYS A 78 16.09 6.92 -20.18
C LYS A 78 17.43 6.83 -19.46
N ALA A 79 18.07 7.97 -19.15
CA ALA A 79 19.33 8.00 -18.42
C ALA A 79 19.21 7.30 -17.07
N TRP A 80 18.15 7.55 -16.32
CA TRP A 80 17.89 6.86 -15.06
C TRP A 80 17.65 5.35 -15.26
N LEU A 81 16.87 4.95 -16.27
CA LEU A 81 16.61 3.54 -16.58
C LEU A 81 17.90 2.78 -16.99
N VAL A 82 18.85 3.45 -17.65
CA VAL A 82 20.15 2.89 -18.02
C VAL A 82 21.06 2.78 -16.81
N ALA A 83 21.07 3.79 -15.91
CA ALA A 83 22.01 3.87 -14.80
C ALA A 83 21.82 2.78 -13.71
N GLY A 84 20.75 1.97 -13.77
CA GLY A 84 20.79 0.73 -13.03
C GLY A 84 19.67 0.39 -12.08
N ALA A 85 18.48 0.92 -12.21
CA ALA A 85 17.34 0.33 -11.49
C ALA A 85 17.16 -1.13 -11.92
N ALA A 86 17.33 -2.06 -10.99
CA ALA A 86 17.11 -3.49 -11.27
C ALA A 86 15.62 -3.82 -11.15
N PRO A 87 15.04 -4.62 -12.08
CA PRO A 87 13.68 -5.12 -11.94
C PRO A 87 13.48 -5.91 -10.65
N GLN A 88 12.33 -5.76 -10.04
CA GLN A 88 11.97 -6.44 -8.80
C GLN A 88 11.99 -7.96 -8.98
N ARG A 89 12.59 -8.68 -8.04
CA ARG A 89 12.79 -10.14 -8.14
C ARG A 89 11.92 -10.98 -7.21
N HIS A 90 11.17 -10.34 -6.30
CA HIS A 90 10.34 -11.04 -5.31
C HIS A 90 9.15 -11.78 -5.94
N HIS A 91 8.77 -11.46 -7.18
CA HIS A 91 7.67 -12.08 -7.90
C HIS A 91 7.96 -12.11 -9.41
N PRO A 92 7.76 -13.26 -10.10
CA PRO A 92 8.10 -13.40 -11.52
C PRO A 92 7.35 -12.44 -12.44
N VAL A 93 6.07 -12.15 -12.15
CA VAL A 93 5.28 -11.17 -12.92
C VAL A 93 5.80 -9.75 -12.71
N ALA A 94 6.21 -9.37 -11.49
CA ALA A 94 6.80 -8.06 -11.24
C ALA A 94 8.08 -7.88 -12.05
N HIS A 95 8.94 -8.91 -12.05
CA HIS A 95 10.17 -8.93 -12.83
C HIS A 95 9.90 -8.79 -14.33
N ALA A 96 8.98 -9.58 -14.87
CA ALA A 96 8.63 -9.55 -16.29
C ALA A 96 8.03 -8.20 -16.71
N VAL A 97 7.14 -7.62 -15.89
CA VAL A 97 6.53 -6.30 -16.15
C VAL A 97 7.60 -5.21 -16.23
N GLU A 98 8.47 -5.12 -15.23
CA GLU A 98 9.50 -4.07 -15.20
C GLU A 98 10.56 -4.27 -16.28
N THR A 99 10.96 -5.51 -16.57
CA THR A 99 11.89 -5.82 -17.68
C THR A 99 11.29 -5.40 -19.02
N ALA A 100 10.03 -5.75 -19.28
CA ALA A 100 9.34 -5.40 -20.50
C ALA A 100 9.19 -3.88 -20.67
N LEU A 101 8.74 -3.18 -19.63
CA LEU A 101 8.56 -1.73 -19.69
C LEU A 101 9.90 -0.99 -19.87
N ARG A 102 10.95 -1.44 -19.21
CA ARG A 102 12.31 -0.90 -19.41
C ARG A 102 12.77 -1.10 -20.85
N SER A 103 12.59 -2.29 -21.41
CA SER A 103 12.92 -2.60 -22.81
C SER A 103 12.17 -1.71 -23.79
N LEU A 104 10.86 -1.52 -23.56
CA LEU A 104 10.01 -0.64 -24.38
C LEU A 104 10.45 0.82 -24.33
N ALA A 105 10.79 1.34 -23.14
CA ALA A 105 11.22 2.72 -22.95
C ALA A 105 12.61 3.01 -23.54
N LEU A 106 13.51 2.03 -23.48
CA LEU A 106 14.88 2.13 -24.01
C LEU A 106 15.01 1.70 -25.47
N ASP A 107 13.93 1.20 -26.06
CA ASP A 107 13.90 0.72 -27.46
C ASP A 107 14.95 -0.35 -27.79
N THR A 108 15.16 -1.32 -26.88
CA THR A 108 16.23 -2.33 -27.01
C THR A 108 15.98 -3.40 -28.07
N GLY A 109 14.78 -3.47 -28.67
CA GLY A 109 14.42 -4.50 -29.65
C GLY A 109 13.90 -5.80 -29.05
N GLU A 110 14.04 -6.02 -27.75
CA GLU A 110 13.65 -7.25 -27.08
C GLU A 110 12.12 -7.47 -27.13
N PRO A 111 11.67 -8.72 -27.36
CA PRO A 111 10.25 -9.03 -27.29
C PRO A 111 9.70 -8.84 -25.87
N VAL A 112 8.43 -8.45 -25.79
CA VAL A 112 7.71 -8.39 -24.51
C VAL A 112 7.30 -9.81 -24.11
N ASP A 113 7.85 -10.32 -23.02
CA ASP A 113 7.59 -11.68 -22.55
C ASP A 113 6.50 -11.69 -21.48
N VAL A 114 5.37 -12.30 -21.81
CA VAL A 114 4.22 -12.57 -20.92
C VAL A 114 3.90 -14.07 -20.86
N SER A 115 4.88 -14.93 -21.14
CA SER A 115 4.72 -16.39 -21.17
C SER A 115 4.66 -17.04 -19.79
N HIS A 116 5.10 -16.33 -18.74
CA HIS A 116 5.13 -16.91 -17.39
C HIS A 116 3.73 -17.34 -16.92
N PRO A 117 3.54 -18.57 -16.42
CA PRO A 117 2.22 -19.09 -16.02
C PRO A 117 1.47 -18.22 -15.02
N ALA A 118 2.15 -17.48 -14.16
CA ALA A 118 1.51 -16.58 -13.20
C ALA A 118 0.68 -15.45 -13.86
N PHE A 119 0.90 -15.13 -15.14
CA PHE A 119 0.02 -14.21 -15.88
C PHE A 119 -1.36 -14.78 -16.19
N THR A 120 -1.59 -16.09 -16.00
CA THR A 120 -2.92 -16.71 -16.14
C THR A 120 -3.79 -16.44 -14.90
N ASP A 121 -3.21 -16.07 -13.77
CA ASP A 121 -3.97 -15.65 -12.59
C ASP A 121 -4.89 -14.48 -12.94
N ARG A 122 -6.15 -14.55 -12.47
CA ARG A 122 -7.18 -13.55 -12.77
C ARG A 122 -6.74 -12.13 -12.38
N ALA A 123 -6.11 -11.97 -11.22
CA ALA A 123 -5.67 -10.67 -10.71
C ALA A 123 -4.46 -10.12 -11.49
N LEU A 124 -3.60 -11.00 -12.03
CA LEU A 124 -2.37 -10.65 -12.72
C LEU A 124 -2.51 -10.58 -14.25
N SER A 125 -3.53 -11.23 -14.81
CA SER A 125 -3.79 -11.25 -16.27
C SER A 125 -4.02 -9.86 -16.88
N ALA A 126 -4.48 -8.90 -16.09
CA ALA A 126 -4.61 -7.50 -16.51
C ALA A 126 -3.25 -6.90 -16.89
N ARG A 127 -2.15 -7.30 -16.22
CA ARG A 127 -0.78 -6.84 -16.52
C ARG A 127 -0.30 -7.34 -17.87
N ALA A 128 -0.56 -8.62 -18.18
CA ALA A 128 -0.24 -9.19 -19.48
C ALA A 128 -0.99 -8.45 -20.60
N ARG A 129 -2.29 -8.18 -20.43
CA ARG A 129 -3.10 -7.45 -21.41
C ARG A 129 -2.57 -6.04 -21.66
N LEU A 130 -2.22 -5.32 -20.59
CA LEU A 130 -1.66 -3.98 -20.69
C LEU A 130 -0.34 -3.98 -21.44
N LEU A 131 0.60 -4.85 -21.06
CA LEU A 131 1.90 -4.99 -21.73
C LEU A 131 1.73 -5.35 -23.20
N ALA A 132 0.86 -6.32 -23.52
CA ALA A 132 0.58 -6.73 -24.89
C ALA A 132 -0.02 -5.57 -25.71
N SER A 133 -0.91 -4.75 -25.13
CA SER A 133 -1.49 -3.59 -25.83
C SER A 133 -0.44 -2.52 -26.14
N VAL A 134 0.46 -2.23 -25.19
CA VAL A 134 1.58 -1.30 -25.40
C VAL A 134 2.59 -1.86 -26.41
N ALA A 135 2.93 -3.16 -26.31
CA ALA A 135 3.82 -3.83 -27.26
C ALA A 135 3.26 -3.77 -28.70
N LEU A 136 1.97 -4.06 -28.86
CA LEU A 136 1.29 -4.00 -30.15
C LEU A 136 1.31 -2.59 -30.76
N HIS A 137 1.05 -1.58 -29.94
CA HIS A 137 1.12 -0.17 -30.34
C HIS A 137 2.54 0.27 -30.74
N THR A 138 3.55 -0.29 -30.10
CA THR A 138 4.97 0.02 -30.36
C THR A 138 5.60 -0.91 -31.38
N ALA A 139 4.80 -1.72 -32.09
CA ALA A 139 5.23 -2.73 -33.06
C ALA A 139 6.28 -3.72 -32.51
N ARG A 140 6.17 -4.05 -31.23
CA ARG A 140 7.06 -5.03 -30.57
C ARG A 140 6.42 -6.41 -30.57
N PRO A 141 7.18 -7.48 -30.87
CA PRO A 141 6.71 -8.84 -30.75
C PRO A 141 6.45 -9.20 -29.27
N THR A 142 5.46 -10.06 -29.04
CA THR A 142 5.16 -10.63 -27.73
C THR A 142 5.46 -12.13 -27.71
N ARG A 143 5.95 -12.65 -26.58
CA ARG A 143 6.08 -14.09 -26.31
C ARG A 143 5.02 -14.50 -25.28
N GLY A 144 4.29 -15.58 -25.54
CA GLY A 144 3.28 -16.12 -24.61
C GLY A 144 2.02 -15.28 -24.47
N GLY A 145 1.88 -14.21 -25.23
CA GLY A 145 0.69 -13.35 -25.24
C GLY A 145 -0.47 -13.99 -26.01
N ALA A 146 -1.69 -13.51 -25.75
CA ALA A 146 -2.82 -13.83 -26.60
C ALA A 146 -2.60 -13.24 -28.00
N GLU A 147 -3.03 -13.97 -29.03
CA GLU A 147 -3.11 -13.44 -30.38
C GLU A 147 -3.82 -12.07 -30.38
N PRO A 148 -3.41 -11.10 -31.23
CA PRO A 148 -3.98 -9.76 -31.24
C PRO A 148 -5.51 -9.73 -31.31
N ALA A 149 -6.14 -10.60 -32.10
CA ALA A 149 -7.59 -10.72 -32.18
C ALA A 149 -8.23 -11.18 -30.85
N ALA A 150 -7.61 -12.14 -30.15
CA ALA A 150 -8.08 -12.58 -28.84
C ALA A 150 -7.88 -11.50 -27.77
N LEU A 151 -6.79 -10.72 -27.83
CA LEU A 151 -6.57 -9.56 -26.97
C LEU A 151 -7.66 -8.50 -27.20
N ARG A 152 -7.97 -8.18 -28.47
CA ARG A 152 -9.06 -7.26 -28.86
C ARG A 152 -10.39 -7.67 -28.25
N ALA A 153 -10.78 -8.96 -28.43
CA ALA A 153 -12.04 -9.50 -27.92
C ALA A 153 -12.13 -9.42 -26.38
N ARG A 154 -11.03 -9.73 -25.67
CA ARG A 154 -10.97 -9.66 -24.20
C ARG A 154 -11.09 -8.23 -23.69
N LEU A 155 -10.46 -7.26 -24.36
CA LEU A 155 -10.56 -5.84 -24.01
C LEU A 155 -11.97 -5.31 -24.28
N ALA A 156 -12.56 -5.64 -25.45
CA ALA A 156 -13.93 -5.27 -25.77
C ALA A 156 -14.94 -5.79 -24.74
N ALA A 157 -14.82 -7.04 -24.30
CA ALA A 157 -15.65 -7.60 -23.25
C ALA A 157 -15.46 -6.88 -21.90
N ALA A 158 -14.23 -6.47 -21.56
CA ALA A 158 -13.95 -5.78 -20.32
C ALA A 158 -14.48 -4.33 -20.31
N VAL A 159 -14.43 -3.60 -21.44
CA VAL A 159 -14.97 -2.25 -21.55
C VAL A 159 -16.50 -2.20 -21.65
N ALA A 160 -17.17 -3.35 -21.81
CA ALA A 160 -18.63 -3.41 -21.86
C ALA A 160 -19.31 -3.23 -20.49
N ALA A 161 -18.59 -3.39 -19.37
CA ALA A 161 -19.09 -3.22 -18.01
C ALA A 161 -18.08 -2.45 -17.14
N PRO A 162 -17.76 -1.20 -17.49
CA PRO A 162 -16.71 -0.42 -16.82
C PRO A 162 -17.05 -0.07 -15.38
N GLU A 163 -18.33 0.01 -15.02
CA GLU A 163 -18.82 0.30 -13.67
C GLU A 163 -18.39 -0.74 -12.62
N ARG A 164 -17.94 -1.92 -13.07
CA ARG A 164 -17.38 -2.97 -12.21
C ARG A 164 -15.91 -2.76 -11.87
N LEU A 165 -15.31 -1.67 -12.35
CA LEU A 165 -13.89 -1.38 -12.21
C LEU A 165 -13.68 -0.05 -11.51
N LYS A 166 -12.57 0.05 -10.79
CA LYS A 166 -12.09 1.30 -10.19
C LYS A 166 -11.84 2.33 -11.31
N ARG A 167 -12.08 3.59 -11.02
CA ARG A 167 -11.99 4.66 -12.02
C ARG A 167 -10.62 4.71 -12.73
N TRP A 168 -9.51 4.57 -11.99
CA TRP A 168 -8.19 4.52 -12.65
C TRP A 168 -7.99 3.27 -13.51
N THR A 169 -8.55 2.10 -13.09
CA THR A 169 -8.52 0.88 -13.90
C THR A 169 -9.35 1.03 -15.17
N GLN A 170 -10.45 1.78 -15.14
CA GLN A 170 -11.22 2.12 -16.34
C GLN A 170 -10.36 2.91 -17.33
N VAL A 171 -9.63 3.94 -16.88
CA VAL A 171 -8.74 4.72 -17.72
C VAL A 171 -7.65 3.86 -18.35
N GLU A 172 -7.00 2.98 -17.56
CA GLU A 172 -5.98 2.06 -18.07
C GLU A 172 -6.57 1.09 -19.12
N LEU A 173 -7.77 0.57 -18.85
CA LEU A 173 -8.47 -0.35 -19.76
C LEU A 173 -8.89 0.32 -21.08
N TRP A 174 -9.48 1.52 -21.00
CA TRP A 174 -9.84 2.28 -22.21
C TRP A 174 -8.61 2.69 -23.01
N SER A 175 -7.49 2.99 -22.34
CA SER A 175 -6.22 3.27 -23.00
C SER A 175 -5.71 2.05 -23.76
N ALA A 176 -5.67 0.88 -23.10
CA ALA A 176 -5.28 -0.37 -23.75
C ALA A 176 -6.20 -0.72 -24.92
N HIS A 177 -7.52 -0.56 -24.75
CA HIS A 177 -8.51 -0.79 -25.81
C HIS A 177 -8.30 0.14 -27.00
N ALA A 178 -8.12 1.45 -26.78
CA ALA A 178 -7.86 2.41 -27.84
C ALA A 178 -6.61 2.07 -28.66
N LEU A 179 -5.50 1.69 -27.99
CA LEU A 179 -4.26 1.30 -28.66
C LEU A 179 -4.45 0.05 -29.55
N VAL A 180 -5.21 -0.95 -29.05
CA VAL A 180 -5.49 -2.15 -29.83
C VAL A 180 -6.44 -1.87 -30.99
N GLU A 181 -7.49 -1.07 -30.82
CA GLU A 181 -8.41 -0.71 -31.92
C GLU A 181 -7.68 0.05 -33.02
N LEU A 182 -6.72 0.91 -32.70
CA LEU A 182 -5.87 1.57 -33.70
C LEU A 182 -5.03 0.58 -34.51
N HIS A 183 -4.51 -0.48 -33.88
CA HIS A 183 -3.78 -1.55 -34.57
C HIS A 183 -4.66 -2.26 -35.60
N PHE A 184 -5.95 -2.47 -35.29
CA PHE A 184 -6.93 -3.05 -36.21
C PHE A 184 -7.56 -2.04 -37.19
N GLY A 185 -7.13 -0.78 -37.17
CA GLY A 185 -7.66 0.27 -38.05
C GLY A 185 -9.03 0.83 -37.65
N ASP A 186 -9.61 0.39 -36.51
CA ASP A 186 -10.89 0.93 -36.03
C ASP A 186 -10.67 2.25 -35.25
N ARG A 187 -10.41 3.30 -36.04
CA ARG A 187 -10.23 4.66 -35.52
C ARG A 187 -11.47 5.18 -34.77
N ALA A 188 -12.67 4.75 -35.18
CA ALA A 188 -13.91 5.21 -34.54
C ALA A 188 -14.03 4.64 -33.12
N ALA A 189 -13.72 3.34 -32.91
CA ALA A 189 -13.69 2.73 -31.58
C ALA A 189 -12.60 3.37 -30.69
N ALA A 190 -11.41 3.60 -31.23
CA ALA A 190 -10.34 4.28 -30.51
C ALA A 190 -10.74 5.70 -30.06
N LEU A 191 -11.38 6.49 -30.94
CA LEU A 191 -11.89 7.82 -30.60
C LEU A 191 -13.01 7.79 -29.54
N ARG A 192 -13.87 6.76 -29.54
CA ARG A 192 -14.86 6.60 -28.47
C ARG A 192 -14.18 6.35 -27.12
N ALA A 193 -13.20 5.47 -27.08
CA ALA A 193 -12.43 5.20 -25.86
C ALA A 193 -11.68 6.44 -25.35
N THR A 194 -11.07 7.23 -26.24
CA THR A 194 -10.36 8.47 -25.83
C THR A 194 -11.30 9.57 -25.32
N ARG A 195 -12.55 9.62 -25.73
CA ARG A 195 -13.55 10.52 -25.12
C ARG A 195 -13.83 10.11 -23.66
N LEU A 196 -14.07 8.83 -23.41
CA LEU A 196 -14.27 8.30 -22.05
C LEU A 196 -13.04 8.57 -21.15
N ILE A 197 -11.84 8.46 -21.70
CA ILE A 197 -10.61 8.84 -21.00
C ILE A 197 -10.64 10.34 -20.67
N ALA A 198 -10.88 11.20 -21.66
CA ALA A 198 -10.87 12.65 -21.49
C ALA A 198 -11.89 13.15 -20.44
N ASP A 199 -13.05 12.48 -20.34
CA ASP A 199 -14.09 12.78 -19.35
C ASP A 199 -13.65 12.48 -17.89
N GLN A 200 -12.62 11.67 -17.69
CA GLN A 200 -12.04 11.36 -16.37
C GLN A 200 -10.83 12.24 -16.02
N GLN A 201 -10.38 13.09 -16.95
CA GLN A 201 -9.18 13.88 -16.75
C GLN A 201 -9.40 14.98 -15.71
N SER A 202 -8.48 15.09 -14.74
CA SER A 202 -8.49 16.18 -13.77
C SER A 202 -8.19 17.54 -14.42
N PRO A 203 -8.54 18.67 -13.79
CA PRO A 203 -8.12 19.99 -14.27
C PRO A 203 -6.60 20.14 -14.39
N ALA A 204 -5.80 19.42 -13.60
CA ALA A 204 -4.34 19.40 -13.66
C ALA A 204 -3.79 18.59 -14.84
N GLY A 205 -4.64 17.84 -15.55
CA GLY A 205 -4.25 17.05 -16.72
C GLY A 205 -3.90 15.58 -16.42
N ASP A 206 -3.93 15.19 -15.16
CA ASP A 206 -3.65 13.82 -14.72
C ASP A 206 -4.92 12.96 -14.64
N PHE A 207 -4.68 11.68 -14.34
CA PHE A 207 -5.70 10.72 -13.95
C PHE A 207 -5.39 10.19 -12.55
N PHE A 208 -6.14 10.65 -11.54
CA PHE A 208 -6.02 10.25 -10.13
C PHE A 208 -4.63 10.51 -9.53
N ALA A 209 -3.90 11.50 -10.07
CA ALA A 209 -2.49 11.76 -9.83
C ALA A 209 -1.60 10.49 -9.93
N ASN A 210 -2.01 9.54 -10.75
CA ASN A 210 -1.30 8.29 -11.01
C ASN A 210 -0.49 8.43 -12.31
N PRO A 211 0.86 8.43 -12.25
CA PRO A 211 1.68 8.56 -13.44
C PRO A 211 1.49 7.41 -14.43
N VAL A 212 1.20 6.20 -13.95
CA VAL A 212 0.95 5.03 -14.83
C VAL A 212 -0.32 5.24 -15.65
N SER A 213 -1.44 5.54 -15.00
CA SER A 213 -2.70 5.80 -15.67
C SER A 213 -2.60 7.01 -16.62
N THR A 214 -1.86 8.05 -16.20
CA THR A 214 -1.66 9.26 -17.02
C THR A 214 -0.77 8.99 -18.24
N ALA A 215 0.31 8.21 -18.09
CA ALA A 215 1.18 7.85 -19.22
C ALA A 215 0.46 6.95 -20.24
N LEU A 216 -0.34 6.00 -19.78
CA LEU A 216 -1.14 5.13 -20.66
C LEU A 216 -2.22 5.93 -21.40
N ALA A 217 -2.91 6.82 -20.70
CA ALA A 217 -3.87 7.74 -21.31
C ALA A 217 -3.18 8.66 -22.34
N ALA A 218 -1.99 9.20 -22.02
CA ALA A 218 -1.21 10.01 -22.94
C ALA A 218 -0.85 9.25 -24.21
N LEU A 219 -0.39 7.99 -24.12
CA LEU A 219 -0.12 7.15 -25.29
C LEU A 219 -1.36 6.96 -26.17
N ALA A 220 -2.51 6.64 -25.57
CA ALA A 220 -3.75 6.43 -26.30
C ALA A 220 -4.28 7.73 -26.95
N LEU A 221 -4.26 8.83 -26.20
CA LEU A 221 -4.69 10.15 -26.68
C LEU A 221 -3.79 10.69 -27.80
N GLN A 222 -2.47 10.55 -27.67
CA GLN A 222 -1.50 10.96 -28.71
C GLN A 222 -1.72 10.18 -30.01
N ALA A 223 -2.01 8.88 -29.91
CA ALA A 223 -2.18 8.02 -31.07
C ALA A 223 -3.54 8.24 -31.77
N ALA A 224 -4.63 8.38 -31.02
CA ALA A 224 -5.98 8.47 -31.57
C ALA A 224 -6.48 9.91 -31.81
N ALA A 225 -6.12 10.83 -30.90
CA ALA A 225 -6.64 12.22 -30.87
C ALA A 225 -5.52 13.25 -30.64
N PRO A 226 -4.46 13.27 -31.49
CA PRO A 226 -3.35 14.21 -31.37
C PRO A 226 -3.87 15.65 -31.45
N GLY A 227 -3.22 16.58 -30.74
CA GLY A 227 -3.57 18.01 -30.78
C GLY A 227 -4.78 18.42 -29.93
N THR A 228 -5.48 17.47 -29.28
CA THR A 228 -6.58 17.83 -28.37
C THR A 228 -6.06 18.46 -27.08
N ALA A 229 -6.94 19.25 -26.41
CA ALA A 229 -6.61 19.82 -25.11
C ALA A 229 -6.30 18.74 -24.06
N ALA A 230 -6.99 17.59 -24.12
CA ALA A 230 -6.74 16.47 -23.22
C ALA A 230 -5.33 15.88 -23.41
N THR A 231 -4.91 15.67 -24.65
CA THR A 231 -3.55 15.19 -24.99
C THR A 231 -2.48 16.16 -24.48
N ARG A 232 -2.66 17.46 -24.71
CA ARG A 232 -1.73 18.49 -24.25
C ARG A 232 -1.61 18.49 -22.72
N ARG A 233 -2.73 18.53 -21.99
CA ARG A 233 -2.73 18.56 -20.53
C ARG A 233 -2.06 17.33 -19.92
N CYS A 234 -2.25 16.12 -20.51
CA CYS A 234 -1.50 14.92 -20.06
C CYS A 234 0.00 15.14 -20.15
N THR A 235 0.48 15.64 -21.29
CA THR A 235 1.91 15.87 -21.51
C THR A 235 2.45 16.94 -20.56
N GLU A 236 1.73 18.05 -20.38
CA GLU A 236 2.09 19.11 -19.43
C GLU A 236 2.20 18.57 -18.00
N TYR A 237 1.25 17.75 -17.57
CA TYR A 237 1.31 17.10 -16.25
C TYR A 237 2.52 16.17 -16.11
N LEU A 238 2.79 15.31 -17.11
CA LEU A 238 3.96 14.43 -17.06
C LEU A 238 5.28 15.21 -16.99
N LEU A 239 5.37 16.32 -17.73
CA LEU A 239 6.54 17.21 -17.66
C LEU A 239 6.69 17.88 -16.30
N ALA A 240 5.61 18.40 -15.73
CA ALA A 240 5.61 19.07 -14.44
C ALA A 240 5.85 18.12 -13.25
N SER A 241 5.47 16.86 -13.38
CA SER A 241 5.61 15.84 -12.33
C SER A 241 6.93 15.08 -12.36
N GLN A 242 7.78 15.28 -13.37
CA GLN A 242 9.12 14.69 -13.41
C GLN A 242 10.01 15.29 -12.33
N LEU A 243 10.65 14.44 -11.53
CA LEU A 243 11.57 14.87 -10.49
C LEU A 243 12.96 15.22 -11.06
N ALA A 244 13.78 15.88 -10.24
CA ALA A 244 15.12 16.33 -10.64
C ALA A 244 16.04 15.17 -11.06
N ASP A 245 15.83 13.98 -10.48
CA ASP A 245 16.56 12.75 -10.83
C ASP A 245 16.09 12.09 -12.15
N GLY A 246 15.13 12.69 -12.85
CA GLY A 246 14.58 12.18 -14.10
C GLY A 246 13.46 11.16 -13.95
N THR A 247 13.04 10.86 -12.73
CA THR A 247 12.04 9.82 -12.44
C THR A 247 10.63 10.36 -12.23
N TRP A 248 9.66 9.45 -12.27
CA TRP A 248 8.31 9.65 -11.75
C TRP A 248 8.07 8.65 -10.62
N ARG A 249 7.30 9.07 -9.64
CA ARG A 249 7.02 8.29 -8.43
C ARG A 249 5.60 7.74 -8.47
N PHE A 250 5.41 6.59 -7.86
CA PHE A 250 4.05 6.10 -7.61
C PHE A 250 3.24 7.12 -6.80
N VAL A 251 1.93 6.96 -6.77
CA VAL A 251 1.02 7.88 -6.06
C VAL A 251 1.36 8.00 -4.58
N SER A 252 1.20 9.20 -4.02
CA SER A 252 1.23 9.40 -2.58
C SER A 252 -0.08 8.93 -1.93
N SER A 253 -0.03 8.63 -0.65
CA SER A 253 -1.15 8.16 0.16
C SER A 253 -1.31 9.03 1.42
N ASP A 254 -1.50 10.34 1.22
CA ASP A 254 -1.49 11.33 2.30
C ASP A 254 -2.54 11.07 3.39
N VAL A 255 -3.72 10.61 3.04
CA VAL A 255 -4.76 10.28 4.02
C VAL A 255 -4.41 9.02 4.78
N TRP A 256 -3.99 7.96 4.08
CA TRP A 256 -3.52 6.72 4.69
C TRP A 256 -2.30 6.94 5.59
N ASP A 257 -1.26 7.64 5.08
CA ASP A 257 -0.05 7.95 5.82
C ASP A 257 -0.35 8.74 7.10
N THR A 258 -1.31 9.69 7.02
CA THR A 258 -1.71 10.51 8.16
C THR A 258 -2.49 9.70 9.19
N ALA A 259 -3.43 8.85 8.75
CA ALA A 259 -4.18 7.97 9.64
C ALA A 259 -3.24 6.97 10.36
N LEU A 260 -2.31 6.35 9.62
CA LEU A 260 -1.32 5.44 10.19
C LEU A 260 -0.41 6.13 11.20
N THR A 261 0.16 7.29 10.85
CA THR A 261 1.07 8.04 11.73
C THR A 261 0.34 8.53 12.98
N LEU A 262 -0.86 9.07 12.84
CA LEU A 262 -1.68 9.49 13.97
C LEU A 262 -2.00 8.31 14.91
N ARG A 263 -2.39 7.15 14.35
CA ARG A 263 -2.68 5.93 15.14
C ARG A 263 -1.48 5.50 15.98
N VAL A 264 -0.30 5.50 15.39
CA VAL A 264 0.92 4.98 16.02
C VAL A 264 1.48 5.93 17.08
N PHE A 265 1.62 7.21 16.75
CA PHE A 265 2.32 8.17 17.61
C PHE A 265 1.41 8.82 18.68
N ARG A 266 0.09 8.63 18.57
CA ARG A 266 -0.83 9.12 19.62
C ARG A 266 -0.51 8.47 20.97
N GLY A 267 -0.46 9.30 22.02
CA GLY A 267 -0.03 8.91 23.35
C GLY A 267 1.45 9.23 23.66
N ALA A 268 2.23 9.68 22.67
CA ALA A 268 3.50 10.33 22.93
C ALA A 268 3.24 11.83 23.18
N ALA A 269 3.62 12.34 24.35
CA ALA A 269 3.24 13.69 24.81
C ALA A 269 3.59 14.79 23.78
N ASP A 270 4.83 14.83 23.30
CA ASP A 270 5.26 15.81 22.28
C ASP A 270 4.45 15.74 20.99
N PHE A 271 4.03 14.54 20.57
CA PHE A 271 3.21 14.36 19.38
C PHE A 271 1.78 14.84 19.60
N ASP A 272 1.19 14.51 20.76
CA ASP A 272 -0.16 14.91 21.09
C ASP A 272 -0.30 16.45 21.21
N ASP A 273 0.73 17.10 21.73
CA ASP A 273 0.73 18.57 21.87
C ASP A 273 0.98 19.31 20.56
N ARG A 274 1.84 18.78 19.68
CA ARG A 274 2.37 19.52 18.52
C ARG A 274 1.85 19.03 17.17
N GLY A 275 1.49 17.73 17.04
CA GLY A 275 1.19 17.09 15.77
C GLY A 275 -0.23 16.58 15.64
N ALA A 276 -0.76 15.94 16.69
CA ALA A 276 -2.02 15.20 16.61
C ALA A 276 -3.22 16.08 16.21
N GLY A 277 -3.35 17.28 16.75
CA GLY A 277 -4.45 18.20 16.43
C GLY A 277 -4.51 18.58 14.95
N ARG A 278 -3.34 18.84 14.34
CA ARG A 278 -3.25 19.16 12.90
C ARG A 278 -3.58 17.93 12.03
N ALA A 279 -3.13 16.74 12.43
CA ALA A 279 -3.45 15.50 11.74
C ALA A 279 -4.96 15.21 11.78
N VAL A 280 -5.61 15.39 12.93
CA VAL A 280 -7.08 15.29 13.06
C VAL A 280 -7.78 16.28 12.14
N ALA A 281 -7.36 17.55 12.11
CA ALA A 281 -7.95 18.56 11.24
C ALA A 281 -7.81 18.19 9.75
N PHE A 282 -6.65 17.69 9.33
CA PHE A 282 -6.44 17.19 7.97
C PHE A 282 -7.37 16.03 7.63
N LEU A 283 -7.47 15.01 8.49
CA LEU A 283 -8.35 13.86 8.24
C LEU A 283 -9.82 14.27 8.17
N VAL A 284 -10.27 15.21 9.03
CA VAL A 284 -11.63 15.76 8.97
C VAL A 284 -11.89 16.46 7.64
N ALA A 285 -10.94 17.25 7.16
CA ALA A 285 -11.05 17.96 5.88
C ALA A 285 -10.96 17.03 4.66
N ALA A 286 -10.29 15.87 4.80
CA ALA A 286 -10.11 14.89 3.73
C ALA A 286 -11.30 13.93 3.56
N GLN A 287 -12.33 14.00 4.43
CA GLN A 287 -13.52 13.17 4.32
C GLN A 287 -14.32 13.54 3.05
N ASN A 288 -14.65 12.55 2.24
CA ASN A 288 -15.46 12.74 1.04
C ASN A 288 -16.96 12.97 1.38
N PRO A 289 -17.75 13.52 0.46
CA PRO A 289 -19.18 13.75 0.65
C PRO A 289 -19.99 12.49 0.95
N ASP A 290 -19.52 11.29 0.54
CA ASP A 290 -20.13 10.01 0.84
C ASP A 290 -19.86 9.53 2.28
N GLY A 291 -19.12 10.31 3.06
CA GLY A 291 -18.75 10.02 4.44
C GLY A 291 -17.51 9.13 4.59
N GLY A 292 -16.99 8.56 3.53
CA GLY A 292 -15.78 7.74 3.54
C GLY A 292 -14.49 8.57 3.43
N TRP A 293 -13.37 7.89 3.53
CA TRP A 293 -12.04 8.46 3.25
C TRP A 293 -11.35 7.72 2.12
N PRO A 294 -10.70 8.44 1.21
CA PRO A 294 -9.84 7.88 0.17
C PRO A 294 -8.43 7.65 0.70
N TYR A 295 -7.63 6.78 0.06
CA TYR A 295 -6.20 6.63 0.42
C TYR A 295 -5.39 7.93 0.21
N ARG A 296 -5.85 8.79 -0.69
CA ARG A 296 -5.32 10.13 -0.93
C ARG A 296 -6.44 11.13 -1.21
N SER A 297 -6.20 12.40 -0.87
CA SER A 297 -7.16 13.46 -1.14
C SER A 297 -7.52 13.57 -2.63
N GLY A 298 -8.81 13.71 -2.93
CA GLY A 298 -9.32 13.94 -4.28
C GLY A 298 -9.61 12.71 -5.13
N VAL A 299 -9.54 11.49 -4.54
CA VAL A 299 -9.99 10.26 -5.20
C VAL A 299 -11.22 9.66 -4.49
N GLU A 300 -11.79 8.59 -5.04
CA GLU A 300 -12.93 7.90 -4.45
C GLU A 300 -12.60 7.26 -3.10
N SER A 301 -13.59 7.18 -2.21
CA SER A 301 -13.46 6.56 -0.90
C SER A 301 -13.20 5.05 -1.02
N ASP A 302 -12.48 4.50 -0.05
CA ASP A 302 -12.31 3.08 0.12
C ASP A 302 -12.55 2.65 1.57
N ASN A 303 -12.96 1.40 1.79
CA ASN A 303 -13.30 0.90 3.11
C ASN A 303 -12.08 0.74 4.01
N ASP A 304 -10.91 0.47 3.44
CA ASP A 304 -9.66 0.30 4.18
C ASP A 304 -9.20 1.61 4.82
N THR A 305 -9.10 2.66 4.01
CA THR A 305 -8.73 3.99 4.49
C THR A 305 -9.81 4.60 5.38
N THR A 306 -11.09 4.35 5.09
CA THR A 306 -12.19 4.78 5.97
C THR A 306 -12.06 4.16 7.36
N ALA A 307 -11.78 2.86 7.43
CA ALA A 307 -11.54 2.18 8.70
C ALA A 307 -10.27 2.71 9.41
N ALA A 308 -9.17 2.88 8.69
CA ALA A 308 -7.92 3.43 9.24
C ALA A 308 -8.11 4.84 9.81
N ALA A 309 -8.86 5.71 9.10
CA ALA A 309 -9.21 7.05 9.59
C ALA A 309 -10.05 6.99 10.86
N LEU A 310 -11.10 6.16 10.89
CA LEU A 310 -11.93 5.98 12.09
C LEU A 310 -11.12 5.44 13.28
N ILE A 311 -10.22 4.49 13.07
CA ILE A 311 -9.30 3.98 14.11
C ILE A 311 -8.41 5.12 14.64
N ALA A 312 -7.83 5.90 13.76
CA ALA A 312 -6.95 7.02 14.13
C ALA A 312 -7.70 8.16 14.84
N LEU A 313 -8.95 8.40 14.47
CA LEU A 313 -9.80 9.43 15.04
C LEU A 313 -10.51 9.00 16.34
N ALA A 314 -10.40 7.74 16.74
CA ALA A 314 -10.90 7.26 18.03
C ALA A 314 -9.98 7.77 19.14
N GLY A 315 -10.49 8.61 20.04
CA GLY A 315 -9.71 9.10 21.18
C GLY A 315 -10.18 10.44 21.72
N PRO A 316 -9.62 10.91 22.85
CA PRO A 316 -10.15 12.05 23.62
C PRO A 316 -10.07 13.40 22.88
N ARG A 317 -9.16 13.58 21.94
CA ARG A 317 -9.06 14.76 21.04
C ARG A 317 -9.46 14.34 19.61
N GLY A 318 -10.57 13.58 19.50
CA GLY A 318 -11.03 13.01 18.24
C GLY A 318 -11.75 14.01 17.33
N ALA A 319 -12.21 13.50 16.20
CA ALA A 319 -12.97 14.26 15.22
C ALA A 319 -14.38 14.64 15.75
N PRO A 320 -15.04 15.66 15.13
CA PRO A 320 -16.43 15.97 15.40
C PRO A 320 -17.34 14.74 15.26
N ALA A 321 -18.35 14.65 16.12
CA ALA A 321 -19.27 13.52 16.12
C ALA A 321 -19.99 13.32 14.77
N ALA A 322 -20.21 14.39 14.01
CA ALA A 322 -20.81 14.33 12.67
C ALA A 322 -19.90 13.59 11.68
N THR A 323 -18.59 13.90 11.67
CA THR A 323 -17.56 13.23 10.87
C THR A 323 -17.51 11.73 11.16
N LEU A 324 -17.44 11.35 12.45
CA LEU A 324 -17.42 9.94 12.84
C LEU A 324 -18.71 9.21 12.42
N ARG A 325 -19.88 9.83 12.63
CA ARG A 325 -21.15 9.23 12.19
C ARG A 325 -21.25 9.05 10.68
N ALA A 326 -20.69 9.98 9.90
CA ALA A 326 -20.67 9.86 8.45
C ALA A 326 -19.79 8.67 8.00
N GLY A 327 -18.59 8.52 8.56
CA GLY A 327 -17.72 7.37 8.28
C GLY A 327 -18.31 6.03 8.69
N LEU A 328 -18.95 5.97 9.86
CA LEU A 328 -19.61 4.74 10.31
C LEU A 328 -20.82 4.37 9.43
N ARG A 329 -21.59 5.35 8.94
CA ARG A 329 -22.65 5.10 7.96
C ARG A 329 -22.08 4.60 6.64
N HIS A 330 -21.00 5.22 6.16
CA HIS A 330 -20.32 4.74 4.94
C HIS A 330 -19.97 3.25 5.06
N LEU A 331 -19.32 2.82 6.15
CA LEU A 331 -19.01 1.40 6.37
C LEU A 331 -20.28 0.52 6.48
N ALA A 332 -21.35 1.02 7.10
CA ALA A 332 -22.63 0.30 7.19
C ALA A 332 -23.24 0.08 5.79
N ASP A 333 -23.25 1.12 4.96
CA ASP A 333 -23.81 1.09 3.60
C ASP A 333 -22.96 0.22 2.63
N GLN A 334 -21.68 -0.01 2.96
CA GLN A 334 -20.76 -0.82 2.17
C GLN A 334 -20.70 -2.29 2.61
N GLN A 335 -21.38 -2.67 3.69
CA GLN A 335 -21.43 -4.07 4.11
C GLN A 335 -22.17 -4.92 3.08
N THR A 336 -21.54 -6.00 2.63
CA THR A 336 -22.13 -6.93 1.69
C THR A 336 -23.16 -7.84 2.39
N PRO A 337 -24.10 -8.50 1.65
CA PRO A 337 -25.12 -9.36 2.26
C PRO A 337 -24.57 -10.51 3.10
N ASP A 338 -23.33 -10.95 2.84
CA ASP A 338 -22.60 -11.97 3.60
C ASP A 338 -21.87 -11.39 4.85
N GLY A 339 -22.08 -10.11 5.16
CA GLY A 339 -21.55 -9.45 6.35
C GLY A 339 -20.08 -9.02 6.24
N LEU A 340 -19.54 -8.96 5.03
CA LEU A 340 -18.14 -8.62 4.77
C LEU A 340 -17.99 -7.24 4.11
N TRP A 341 -16.75 -6.83 3.87
CA TRP A 341 -16.39 -5.62 3.13
C TRP A 341 -15.34 -5.93 2.06
N ARG A 342 -15.39 -5.17 0.99
CA ARG A 342 -14.34 -5.12 -0.04
C ARG A 342 -13.53 -3.85 0.14
N THR A 343 -12.33 -3.79 -0.44
CA THR A 343 -11.56 -2.54 -0.38
C THR A 343 -12.30 -1.40 -1.05
N TRP A 344 -12.74 -1.62 -2.30
CA TRP A 344 -13.58 -0.70 -3.05
C TRP A 344 -14.95 -1.29 -3.33
N GLN A 345 -15.87 -0.41 -3.71
CA GLN A 345 -17.25 -0.74 -4.04
C GLN A 345 -17.41 -1.56 -5.32
N SER A 346 -16.33 -1.71 -6.12
CA SER A 346 -16.41 -2.47 -7.37
C SER A 346 -16.75 -3.94 -7.13
N ALA A 347 -17.75 -4.44 -7.84
CA ALA A 347 -18.29 -5.80 -7.68
C ALA A 347 -17.25 -6.93 -7.97
N GLY A 348 -16.09 -6.59 -8.54
CA GLY A 348 -15.05 -7.56 -8.90
C GLY A 348 -13.98 -7.80 -7.83
N ASP A 349 -13.89 -6.96 -6.81
CA ASP A 349 -12.86 -7.12 -5.78
C ASP A 349 -13.28 -8.19 -4.75
N PRO A 350 -12.40 -9.15 -4.41
CA PRO A 350 -12.65 -10.07 -3.30
C PRO A 350 -12.49 -9.35 -1.96
N PRO A 351 -13.10 -9.84 -0.88
CA PRO A 351 -12.73 -9.45 0.47
C PRO A 351 -11.29 -9.88 0.77
N VAL A 352 -10.57 -9.09 1.57
CA VAL A 352 -9.17 -9.34 1.97
C VAL A 352 -9.02 -9.21 3.48
N ASP A 353 -8.10 -9.98 4.06
CA ASP A 353 -8.05 -10.22 5.50
C ASP A 353 -7.77 -8.94 6.30
N ASP A 354 -6.82 -8.11 5.87
CA ASP A 354 -6.46 -6.84 6.54
C ASP A 354 -7.60 -5.80 6.46
N VAL A 355 -8.26 -5.65 5.32
CA VAL A 355 -9.36 -4.70 5.17
C VAL A 355 -10.55 -5.08 6.06
N ILE A 356 -10.93 -6.36 6.08
CA ILE A 356 -11.98 -6.87 6.97
C ILE A 356 -11.62 -6.59 8.43
N ALA A 357 -10.39 -6.87 8.83
CA ALA A 357 -9.92 -6.64 10.20
C ALA A 357 -9.88 -5.16 10.58
N HIS A 358 -9.46 -4.28 9.67
CA HIS A 358 -9.48 -2.83 9.92
C HIS A 358 -10.91 -2.34 10.11
N VAL A 359 -11.87 -2.79 9.29
CA VAL A 359 -13.28 -2.40 9.45
C VAL A 359 -13.84 -2.90 10.78
N VAL A 360 -13.61 -4.17 11.14
CA VAL A 360 -14.03 -4.73 12.45
C VAL A 360 -13.43 -3.89 13.59
N THR A 361 -12.12 -3.62 13.54
CA THR A 361 -11.44 -2.83 14.58
C THR A 361 -11.98 -1.40 14.67
N ALA A 362 -12.29 -0.77 13.54
CA ALA A 362 -12.90 0.57 13.52
C ALA A 362 -14.27 0.57 14.16
N LEU A 363 -15.12 -0.41 13.82
CA LEU A 363 -16.45 -0.54 14.38
C LEU A 363 -16.39 -0.83 15.88
N ASP A 364 -15.51 -1.72 16.36
CA ASP A 364 -15.35 -2.01 17.80
C ASP A 364 -14.95 -0.76 18.61
N ARG A 365 -14.08 0.09 18.06
CA ARG A 365 -13.66 1.34 18.71
C ARG A 365 -14.78 2.38 18.82
N HIS A 366 -15.86 2.19 18.07
CA HIS A 366 -17.02 3.07 18.01
C HIS A 366 -18.34 2.34 18.30
N VAL A 367 -18.30 1.22 19.02
CA VAL A 367 -19.45 0.32 19.28
C VAL A 367 -20.70 1.03 19.80
N ASP A 368 -20.54 2.09 20.61
CA ASP A 368 -21.65 2.88 21.14
C ASP A 368 -22.34 3.78 20.11
N ARG A 369 -21.77 3.91 18.91
CA ARG A 369 -22.19 4.88 17.87
C ARG A 369 -22.86 4.24 16.66
N HIS A 370 -22.90 2.91 16.58
CA HIS A 370 -23.50 2.18 15.45
C HIS A 370 -24.16 0.86 15.89
N ARG A 371 -24.75 0.13 14.92
CA ARG A 371 -25.34 -1.20 15.13
C ARG A 371 -24.95 -2.18 14.01
N VAL A 372 -23.82 -1.91 13.32
CA VAL A 372 -23.32 -2.76 12.23
C VAL A 372 -22.82 -4.08 12.81
N PRO A 373 -23.32 -5.23 12.35
CA PRO A 373 -22.89 -6.53 12.87
C PRO A 373 -21.51 -6.90 12.30
N VAL A 374 -20.62 -7.39 13.17
CA VAL A 374 -19.25 -7.79 12.79
C VAL A 374 -18.96 -9.27 13.02
N ALA A 375 -19.92 -10.05 13.53
CA ALA A 375 -19.72 -11.47 13.86
C ALA A 375 -19.31 -12.29 12.63
N ALA A 376 -20.05 -12.17 11.52
CA ALA A 376 -19.74 -12.89 10.27
C ALA A 376 -18.31 -12.56 9.75
N ALA A 377 -17.86 -11.32 9.89
CA ALA A 377 -16.53 -10.89 9.51
C ALA A 377 -15.44 -11.53 10.39
N ARG A 378 -15.66 -11.62 11.71
CA ARG A 378 -14.75 -12.34 12.61
C ARG A 378 -14.69 -13.83 12.33
N ASP A 379 -15.85 -14.46 12.10
CA ASP A 379 -15.95 -15.89 11.76
C ASP A 379 -15.22 -16.16 10.43
N TRP A 380 -15.37 -15.27 9.46
CA TRP A 380 -14.64 -15.36 8.20
C TRP A 380 -13.12 -15.29 8.39
N LEU A 381 -12.60 -14.31 9.17
CA LEU A 381 -11.17 -14.19 9.50
C LEU A 381 -10.65 -15.43 10.25
N ALA A 382 -11.41 -15.96 11.22
CA ALA A 382 -11.05 -17.16 11.94
C ALA A 382 -11.00 -18.39 11.02
N GLY A 383 -11.99 -18.54 10.13
CA GLY A 383 -12.03 -19.59 9.10
C GLY A 383 -10.86 -19.52 8.12
N ARG A 384 -10.46 -18.32 7.70
CA ARG A 384 -9.28 -18.10 6.86
C ARG A 384 -8.00 -18.59 7.54
N PHE A 385 -7.82 -18.23 8.81
CA PHE A 385 -6.68 -18.70 9.58
C PHE A 385 -6.70 -20.23 9.77
N ALA A 386 -7.86 -20.80 10.10
CA ALA A 386 -7.99 -22.26 10.29
C ALA A 386 -7.66 -23.04 9.01
N GLN A 387 -8.01 -22.50 7.82
CA GLN A 387 -7.77 -23.14 6.54
C GLN A 387 -6.33 -22.99 6.04
N GLN A 388 -5.66 -21.87 6.31
CA GLN A 388 -4.39 -21.51 5.69
C GLN A 388 -3.22 -21.43 6.66
N GLY A 389 -3.48 -21.47 7.97
CA GLY A 389 -2.47 -21.31 9.01
C GLY A 389 -1.91 -19.88 9.14
N ARG A 390 -2.35 -18.96 8.29
CA ARG A 390 -1.95 -17.55 8.29
C ARG A 390 -2.97 -16.66 7.56
N TRP A 391 -2.90 -15.36 7.80
CA TRP A 391 -3.61 -14.35 7.04
C TRP A 391 -2.75 -13.76 5.93
N HIS A 392 -3.42 -13.17 4.93
CA HIS A 392 -2.80 -12.51 3.79
C HIS A 392 -3.35 -11.10 3.62
N ALA A 393 -2.48 -10.10 3.69
CA ALA A 393 -2.89 -8.73 3.46
C ALA A 393 -3.17 -8.45 1.98
N GLY A 394 -4.13 -7.55 1.74
CA GLY A 394 -4.51 -7.10 0.40
C GLY A 394 -3.48 -6.17 -0.23
N TRP A 395 -2.97 -5.26 0.56
CA TRP A 395 -2.15 -4.14 0.08
C TRP A 395 -0.69 -4.22 0.49
N TYR A 396 -0.33 -5.10 1.43
CA TYR A 396 1.03 -5.22 1.93
C TYR A 396 1.54 -6.65 1.83
N ARG A 397 2.84 -6.77 1.61
CA ARG A 397 3.55 -8.03 1.68
C ARG A 397 3.98 -8.30 3.13
N GLY A 398 3.91 -9.55 3.54
CA GLY A 398 4.58 -10.04 4.73
C GLY A 398 3.66 -10.61 5.81
N LEU A 399 4.11 -11.73 6.37
CA LEU A 399 3.45 -12.39 7.49
C LEU A 399 3.31 -11.48 8.72
N PRO A 400 4.34 -10.68 9.13
CA PRO A 400 4.22 -9.78 10.27
C PRO A 400 3.14 -8.71 10.06
N TYR A 401 3.03 -8.12 8.85
CA TYR A 401 2.00 -7.12 8.56
C TYR A 401 0.60 -7.72 8.70
N ALA A 402 0.33 -8.80 7.98
CA ALA A 402 -1.01 -9.42 8.00
C ALA A 402 -1.40 -9.83 9.44
N THR A 403 -0.46 -10.38 10.20
CA THR A 403 -0.72 -10.78 11.59
C THR A 403 -0.98 -9.58 12.50
N ALA A 404 -0.16 -8.52 12.41
CA ALA A 404 -0.30 -7.33 13.24
C ALA A 404 -1.60 -6.56 13.00
N GLU A 405 -2.04 -6.48 11.74
CA GLU A 405 -3.23 -5.72 11.37
C GLU A 405 -4.53 -6.53 11.53
N VAL A 406 -4.47 -7.88 11.53
CA VAL A 406 -5.66 -8.71 11.73
C VAL A 406 -5.95 -8.98 13.21
N LEU A 407 -4.94 -9.17 14.05
CA LEU A 407 -5.13 -9.50 15.47
C LEU A 407 -6.01 -8.52 16.25
N PRO A 408 -6.02 -7.19 16.00
CA PRO A 408 -6.90 -6.27 16.71
C PRO A 408 -8.42 -6.53 16.53
N ALA A 409 -8.80 -7.33 15.53
CA ALA A 409 -10.19 -7.75 15.34
C ALA A 409 -10.65 -8.87 16.31
N PHE A 410 -9.72 -9.44 17.10
CA PHE A 410 -9.98 -10.51 18.04
C PHE A 410 -9.68 -10.08 19.49
N ASP A 411 -10.34 -10.74 20.45
CA ASP A 411 -10.02 -10.58 21.86
C ASP A 411 -8.77 -11.42 22.22
N ALA A 412 -7.69 -10.75 22.59
CA ALA A 412 -6.46 -11.41 23.00
C ALA A 412 -6.67 -12.29 24.26
N ALA A 413 -7.59 -11.89 25.16
CA ALA A 413 -7.89 -12.63 26.39
C ALA A 413 -8.62 -13.96 26.14
N ALA A 414 -9.23 -14.14 24.95
CA ALA A 414 -9.90 -15.40 24.59
C ALA A 414 -8.93 -16.59 24.40
N HIS A 415 -7.61 -16.34 24.36
CA HIS A 415 -6.61 -17.38 24.08
C HIS A 415 -5.58 -17.47 25.20
N ALA A 416 -5.67 -18.49 26.07
CA ALA A 416 -4.64 -18.78 27.07
C ALA A 416 -3.27 -19.00 26.37
N GLY A 417 -2.24 -18.26 26.82
CA GLY A 417 -0.92 -18.27 26.19
C GLY A 417 -0.82 -17.59 24.82
N GLY A 418 -1.80 -16.75 24.48
CA GLY A 418 -1.82 -15.91 23.28
C GLY A 418 -2.45 -16.56 22.04
N HIS A 419 -2.80 -15.72 21.06
CA HIS A 419 -3.44 -16.15 19.83
C HIS A 419 -2.52 -17.06 18.98
N PRO A 420 -3.02 -18.15 18.37
CA PRO A 420 -2.19 -19.08 17.57
C PRO A 420 -1.40 -18.41 16.45
N ALA A 421 -1.94 -17.40 15.78
CA ALA A 421 -1.25 -16.64 14.73
C ALA A 421 -0.03 -15.89 15.29
N ALA A 422 -0.14 -15.29 16.47
CA ALA A 422 0.98 -14.60 17.12
C ALA A 422 2.09 -15.60 17.51
N ARG A 423 1.73 -16.79 18.03
CA ARG A 423 2.70 -17.86 18.32
C ARG A 423 3.38 -18.38 17.04
N ALA A 424 2.63 -18.58 15.97
CA ALA A 424 3.19 -18.98 14.68
C ALA A 424 4.17 -17.93 14.13
N LEU A 425 3.83 -16.64 14.26
CA LEU A 425 4.73 -15.55 13.89
C LEU A 425 5.99 -15.51 14.76
N ALA A 426 5.86 -15.74 16.09
CA ALA A 426 7.00 -15.79 17.00
C ALA A 426 8.06 -16.81 16.54
N ALA A 427 7.61 -17.97 16.05
CA ALA A 427 8.49 -19.04 15.57
C ALA A 427 9.28 -18.70 14.29
N THR A 428 8.92 -17.62 13.55
CA THR A 428 9.63 -17.20 12.34
C THR A 428 10.78 -16.22 12.59
N ARG A 429 11.09 -15.94 13.87
CA ARG A 429 12.17 -15.03 14.24
C ARG A 429 13.54 -15.58 13.81
N ASN A 430 14.37 -14.71 13.25
CA ASN A 430 15.73 -15.05 12.87
C ASN A 430 16.70 -15.05 14.08
N ALA A 431 17.87 -15.66 13.89
CA ALA A 431 18.91 -15.78 14.94
C ALA A 431 19.44 -14.42 15.44
N ASP A 432 19.37 -13.36 14.62
CA ASP A 432 19.77 -11.99 14.98
C ASP A 432 18.77 -11.26 15.89
N GLY A 433 17.67 -11.93 16.24
CA GLY A 433 16.61 -11.41 17.09
C GLY A 433 15.54 -10.59 16.39
N GLY A 434 15.67 -10.35 15.07
CA GLY A 434 14.68 -9.68 14.24
C GLY A 434 13.74 -10.66 13.52
N TRP A 435 12.76 -10.11 12.82
CA TRP A 435 11.84 -10.86 11.97
C TRP A 435 12.01 -10.51 10.50
N PRO A 436 11.84 -11.51 9.61
CA PRO A 436 11.80 -11.32 8.17
C PRO A 436 10.42 -10.82 7.70
N VAL A 437 10.36 -10.23 6.50
CA VAL A 437 9.06 -9.93 5.84
C VAL A 437 8.33 -11.22 5.48
N GLU A 438 9.04 -12.18 4.89
CA GLU A 438 8.55 -13.55 4.67
C GLU A 438 9.53 -14.54 5.29
N PRO A 439 9.07 -15.70 5.75
CA PRO A 439 9.97 -16.73 6.30
C PRO A 439 11.11 -17.06 5.35
N GLY A 440 12.35 -16.99 5.84
CA GLY A 440 13.57 -17.21 5.06
C GLY A 440 14.21 -15.95 4.48
N ASP A 441 13.54 -14.80 4.51
CA ASP A 441 14.15 -13.51 4.17
C ASP A 441 15.07 -13.04 5.33
N PRO A 442 16.01 -12.11 5.09
CA PRO A 442 16.72 -11.40 6.15
C PRO A 442 15.76 -10.59 7.04
N SER A 443 16.17 -10.38 8.29
CA SER A 443 15.44 -9.52 9.23
C SER A 443 15.40 -8.08 8.75
N THR A 444 14.26 -7.42 8.95
CA THR A 444 14.12 -5.99 8.68
C THR A 444 13.54 -5.27 9.90
N PRO A 445 13.87 -3.98 10.11
CA PRO A 445 13.30 -3.22 11.21
C PRO A 445 11.77 -3.16 11.17
N VAL A 446 11.19 -2.96 9.99
CA VAL A 446 9.74 -2.84 9.85
C VAL A 446 9.03 -4.18 10.11
N ALA A 447 9.55 -5.30 9.64
CA ALA A 447 8.99 -6.62 9.95
C ALA A 447 9.15 -6.96 11.45
N THR A 448 10.27 -6.54 12.05
CA THR A 448 10.50 -6.71 13.50
C THR A 448 9.52 -5.85 14.32
N GLY A 449 9.30 -4.58 13.94
CA GLY A 449 8.32 -3.72 14.58
C GLY A 449 6.90 -4.31 14.51
N LEU A 450 6.48 -4.71 13.31
CA LEU A 450 5.19 -5.35 13.09
C LEU A 450 5.04 -6.67 13.90
N ALA A 451 6.09 -7.50 13.94
CA ALA A 451 6.06 -8.73 14.74
C ALA A 451 5.90 -8.43 16.22
N LEU A 452 6.65 -7.47 16.77
CA LEU A 452 6.51 -7.06 18.17
C LEU A 452 5.09 -6.53 18.46
N ALA A 453 4.52 -5.70 17.59
CA ALA A 453 3.15 -5.23 17.73
C ALA A 453 2.14 -6.39 17.67
N ALA A 454 2.36 -7.36 16.78
CA ALA A 454 1.50 -8.55 16.65
C ALA A 454 1.56 -9.43 17.91
N LEU A 455 2.75 -9.66 18.48
CA LEU A 455 2.93 -10.45 19.70
C LEU A 455 2.19 -9.80 20.89
N GLU A 456 2.32 -8.49 21.05
CA GLU A 456 1.60 -7.74 22.09
C GLU A 456 0.08 -7.81 21.90
N ARG A 457 -0.42 -7.58 20.69
CA ARG A 457 -1.85 -7.64 20.35
C ARG A 457 -2.43 -9.04 20.47
N GLY A 458 -1.62 -10.05 20.19
CA GLY A 458 -2.01 -11.45 20.29
C GLY A 458 -1.79 -12.08 21.65
N GLY A 459 -1.35 -11.32 22.67
CA GLY A 459 -1.17 -11.82 24.05
C GLY A 459 0.01 -12.79 24.22
N VAL A 460 1.02 -12.73 23.33
CA VAL A 460 2.26 -13.51 23.45
C VAL A 460 3.33 -12.67 24.15
N HIS A 461 3.44 -12.84 25.45
CA HIS A 461 4.29 -12.02 26.32
C HIS A 461 5.56 -12.75 26.75
N ASP A 462 6.33 -13.29 25.82
CA ASP A 462 7.64 -13.89 26.11
C ASP A 462 8.72 -12.79 26.14
N ALA A 463 9.41 -12.70 27.30
CA ALA A 463 10.48 -11.73 27.54
C ALA A 463 11.62 -11.83 26.52
N THR A 464 11.92 -13.04 26.05
CA THR A 464 12.99 -13.29 25.08
C THR A 464 12.69 -12.64 23.76
N TYR A 465 11.47 -12.83 23.24
CA TYR A 465 11.05 -12.22 21.98
C TYR A 465 11.05 -10.69 22.06
N GLY A 466 10.43 -10.14 23.11
CA GLY A 466 10.38 -8.70 23.35
C GLY A 466 11.77 -8.07 23.45
N THR A 467 12.65 -8.67 24.25
CA THR A 467 14.01 -8.15 24.47
C THR A 467 14.88 -8.22 23.23
N GLN A 468 14.85 -9.33 22.50
CA GLN A 468 15.72 -9.50 21.32
C GLN A 468 15.23 -8.64 20.15
N GLY A 469 13.92 -8.58 19.90
CA GLY A 469 13.35 -7.69 18.91
C GLY A 469 13.61 -6.23 19.23
N LEU A 470 13.44 -5.82 20.48
CA LEU A 470 13.80 -4.46 20.92
C LEU A 470 15.28 -4.15 20.67
N ARG A 471 16.20 -5.05 21.03
CA ARG A 471 17.63 -4.89 20.73
C ARG A 471 17.89 -4.76 19.24
N HIS A 472 17.19 -5.51 18.39
CA HIS A 472 17.31 -5.40 16.93
C HIS A 472 16.89 -3.99 16.46
N LEU A 473 15.75 -3.47 16.91
CA LEU A 473 15.29 -2.13 16.56
C LEU A 473 16.26 -1.04 17.02
N LEU A 474 16.79 -1.17 18.25
CA LEU A 474 17.75 -0.20 18.80
C LEU A 474 19.11 -0.20 18.09
N ARG A 475 19.56 -1.34 17.56
CA ARG A 475 20.81 -1.41 16.77
C ARG A 475 20.66 -0.84 15.37
N THR A 476 19.46 -0.93 14.80
CA THR A 476 19.20 -0.56 13.40
C THR A 476 18.63 0.83 13.23
N GLN A 477 18.26 1.52 14.33
CA GLN A 477 17.82 2.90 14.28
C GLN A 477 18.97 3.83 13.90
N ARG A 478 18.71 4.78 13.02
CA ARG A 478 19.65 5.83 12.60
C ARG A 478 19.60 7.02 13.56
N ASP A 479 20.59 7.88 13.50
CA ASP A 479 20.70 9.07 14.36
C ASP A 479 19.55 10.06 14.14
N ASP A 480 18.94 10.09 12.96
CA ASP A 480 17.77 10.89 12.62
C ASP A 480 16.45 10.31 13.15
N GLY A 481 16.50 9.18 13.85
CA GLY A 481 15.35 8.49 14.42
C GLY A 481 14.64 7.53 13.48
N THR A 482 15.07 7.42 12.22
CA THR A 482 14.50 6.50 11.23
C THR A 482 15.13 5.12 11.27
N TRP A 483 14.58 4.21 10.47
CA TRP A 483 15.14 2.88 10.21
C TRP A 483 15.33 2.65 8.71
N PRO A 484 16.24 1.73 8.31
CA PRO A 484 16.28 1.24 6.94
C PRO A 484 14.91 0.64 6.55
N GLY A 485 14.34 1.12 5.47
CA GLY A 485 13.06 0.65 4.96
C GLY A 485 13.23 -0.38 3.85
N VAL A 486 12.12 -1.09 3.56
CA VAL A 486 12.00 -2.03 2.44
C VAL A 486 10.66 -1.85 1.73
N PRO A 487 10.56 -2.20 0.45
CA PRO A 487 9.29 -2.20 -0.25
C PRO A 487 8.31 -3.22 0.36
N LEU A 488 7.16 -2.74 0.86
CA LEU A 488 6.13 -3.58 1.46
C LEU A 488 4.77 -3.42 0.79
N MET A 489 4.42 -2.20 0.35
CA MET A 489 3.11 -1.92 -0.20
C MET A 489 3.03 -2.30 -1.68
N TYR A 490 1.96 -3.00 -2.06
CA TYR A 490 1.65 -3.27 -3.45
C TYR A 490 1.04 -2.05 -4.13
N GLY A 491 1.66 -1.64 -5.21
CA GLY A 491 1.13 -0.53 -5.98
C GLY A 491 1.36 -0.67 -7.48
N PRO A 492 0.50 -1.31 -8.21
CA PRO A 492 -0.47 -2.37 -7.92
C PRO A 492 0.19 -3.76 -7.89
N ARG A 493 -0.51 -4.77 -7.36
CA ARG A 493 0.04 -6.14 -7.33
C ARG A 493 0.54 -6.61 -8.70
N PRO A 494 1.68 -7.28 -8.77
CA PRO A 494 2.58 -7.69 -7.69
C PRO A 494 3.74 -6.72 -7.45
N LEU A 495 3.70 -5.49 -7.97
CA LEU A 495 4.76 -4.49 -7.85
C LEU A 495 4.78 -3.90 -6.43
N LEU A 496 5.93 -3.94 -5.78
CA LEU A 496 6.13 -3.37 -4.45
C LEU A 496 6.66 -1.94 -4.52
N THR A 497 6.26 -1.14 -3.53
CA THR A 497 6.71 0.24 -3.36
C THR A 497 7.18 0.44 -1.92
N HIS A 498 8.28 1.15 -1.75
CA HIS A 498 8.75 1.61 -0.46
C HIS A 498 8.16 2.99 -0.16
N PHE A 499 7.46 3.09 0.97
CA PHE A 499 6.98 4.34 1.54
C PHE A 499 7.71 4.62 2.85
N PRO A 500 8.64 5.60 2.89
CA PRO A 500 9.43 5.89 4.10
C PRO A 500 8.57 6.16 5.34
N THR A 501 7.53 6.99 5.22
CA THR A 501 6.61 7.31 6.32
C THR A 501 5.92 6.06 6.88
N GLN A 502 5.43 5.17 6.00
CA GLN A 502 4.74 3.94 6.43
C GLN A 502 5.72 2.98 7.13
N ASN A 503 6.91 2.76 6.55
CA ASN A 503 7.94 1.93 7.18
C ASN A 503 8.33 2.47 8.55
N HIS A 504 8.49 3.80 8.68
CA HIS A 504 8.80 4.45 9.95
C HIS A 504 7.70 4.23 10.98
N ALA A 505 6.45 4.51 10.66
CA ALA A 505 5.32 4.36 11.56
C ALA A 505 5.12 2.89 11.98
N LEU A 506 5.15 1.95 11.03
CA LEU A 506 4.98 0.52 11.31
C LEU A 506 6.12 -0.05 12.17
N THR A 507 7.36 0.45 12.01
CA THR A 507 8.47 0.08 12.87
C THR A 507 8.29 0.63 14.29
N ALA A 508 7.89 1.89 14.41
CA ALA A 508 7.67 2.55 15.70
C ALA A 508 6.51 1.92 16.48
N ASP A 509 5.47 1.41 15.82
CA ASP A 509 4.32 0.76 16.46
C ASP A 509 4.75 -0.39 17.39
N GLY A 510 5.64 -1.26 16.91
CA GLY A 510 6.18 -2.34 17.74
C GLY A 510 7.04 -1.84 18.89
N LEU A 511 7.85 -0.80 18.66
CA LEU A 511 8.65 -0.20 19.73
C LEU A 511 7.75 0.42 20.81
N PHE A 512 6.69 1.14 20.43
CA PHE A 512 5.67 1.65 21.37
C PHE A 512 4.98 0.51 22.14
N ALA A 513 4.59 -0.57 21.45
CA ALA A 513 3.91 -1.69 22.06
C ALA A 513 4.76 -2.34 23.19
N VAL A 514 6.01 -2.67 22.89
CA VAL A 514 6.95 -3.27 23.86
C VAL A 514 7.24 -2.31 25.02
N VAL A 515 7.50 -1.03 24.76
CA VAL A 515 7.82 -0.05 25.82
C VAL A 515 6.63 0.17 26.74
N ARG A 516 5.40 0.25 26.22
CA ARG A 516 4.18 0.33 27.05
C ARG A 516 4.06 -0.86 28.00
N ARG A 517 4.28 -2.08 27.51
CA ARG A 517 4.26 -3.28 28.34
C ARG A 517 5.36 -3.26 29.42
N LEU A 518 6.59 -2.92 29.06
CA LEU A 518 7.69 -2.85 30.00
C LEU A 518 7.45 -1.84 31.12
N ARG A 519 6.85 -0.69 30.81
CA ARG A 519 6.46 0.30 31.82
C ARG A 519 5.35 -0.22 32.73
N ALA A 520 4.35 -0.92 32.19
CA ALA A 520 3.28 -1.51 32.96
C ALA A 520 3.80 -2.59 33.93
N ALA A 521 4.73 -3.43 33.49
CA ALA A 521 5.36 -4.48 34.31
C ALA A 521 6.30 -3.91 35.39
N GLY A 522 6.97 -2.79 35.15
CA GLY A 522 7.87 -2.12 36.12
C GLY A 522 7.17 -1.15 37.08
N GLY A 523 5.89 -0.89 36.90
CA GLY A 523 5.08 0.04 37.69
C GLY A 523 4.23 -0.62 38.79
N THR A 524 4.39 -1.90 39.06
CA THR A 524 3.74 -2.54 40.22
C THR A 524 4.64 -2.35 41.44
N PRO A 525 4.21 -1.58 42.49
CA PRO A 525 4.96 -1.40 43.73
C PRO A 525 5.10 -2.70 44.52
#